data_210977378cb7e1736fd24d38ff0fff12
#
_entry.id   210977378cb7e1736fd24d38ff0fff12
#
_cell.length_a   1.000
_cell.length_b   1.000
_cell.length_c   1.000
_cell.angle_alpha   90.00
_cell.angle_beta   90.00
_cell.angle_gamma   90.00
#
_symmetry.space_group_name_H-M   'P 1'
#
loop_
_entity.id
_entity.type
_entity.pdbx_description
1 polymer ?
#
loop_
_entity_poly.entity_id
_entity_poly.type
_entity_poly.pdbx_seq_one_letter_code
_entity_poly.pdbx_strand_id
1 'polypeptide(L)'
;MVIAAQLPPPREEFRPDVADTPARGRVMLWLGPLALALGLGAFGLTGSLLSRDELVTWDMAGRDTDRILATVRNVDAVHGTYYLLMHGWVELFGDSVLSLRLPSLFAAAGAAGVVALLGNRLFGYRAGILAGILFALVPAVSRYGQEARSYALVMLAVALATLLLLRALDRPRGPWRWAAYALALAVTGLLHLIALSVVTAHVCLVAVHARRDRFLWWRAGLALAAVAAVVVPFALLGRSQVGRQLYWVPAPDGWALLFLPGEVFASAVGAGALIALALAARSERRAPLLLCGAWALLPPALVWAVSHGEVSYFRGVYVLFTLPAWALLAGSGLASARRSWKAAASVVVALALLTLPDQRLLRQPFEHNAPVPLDYAAAAKVIDRLHRPGDAVVYDRFDSWQLDGGVRYYLPRELKLRDVFLARTPAEIDDLYTVQCPVPELCLKGERRIWLLTQGTDFPFNAIDPAQAGALRSRYRISTSTQVTGMTVSLLERNDAAGGARQS
;
A
#
# COMPACT_ATOMS: atom_id res chain seq x y z
N MET A 1 41.81 12.25 53.20
CA MET A 1 40.39 12.59 52.91
C MET A 1 40.15 12.23 51.46
N VAL A 2 39.64 11.00 51.21
CA VAL A 2 39.45 10.44 49.85
C VAL A 2 38.04 10.90 49.42
N ILE A 3 38.00 11.74 48.40
CA ILE A 3 36.72 12.15 47.77
C ILE A 3 36.21 10.95 47.00
N ALA A 4 35.21 10.27 47.53
CA ALA A 4 34.48 9.24 46.80
C ALA A 4 33.77 9.91 45.63
N ALA A 5 34.24 9.62 44.39
CA ALA A 5 33.58 10.02 43.18
C ALA A 5 32.20 9.34 43.15
N GLN A 6 31.14 10.12 43.31
CA GLN A 6 29.79 9.69 43.14
C GLN A 6 29.61 9.17 41.68
N LEU A 7 29.39 7.87 41.55
CA LEU A 7 28.97 7.28 40.28
C LEU A 7 27.73 8.01 39.78
N PRO A 8 27.65 8.31 38.46
CA PRO A 8 26.46 8.91 37.89
C PRO A 8 25.24 8.01 38.14
N PRO A 9 24.05 8.58 38.39
CA PRO A 9 22.85 7.82 38.67
C PRO A 9 22.59 6.82 37.51
N PRO A 10 22.04 5.64 37.84
CA PRO A 10 21.77 4.62 36.82
C PRO A 10 20.91 5.23 35.71
N ARG A 11 21.30 4.95 34.45
CA ARG A 11 20.53 5.36 33.26
C ARG A 11 19.09 4.96 33.48
N GLU A 12 18.17 5.92 33.41
CA GLU A 12 16.71 5.64 33.43
C GLU A 12 16.39 4.65 32.30
N GLU A 13 16.24 3.39 32.67
CA GLU A 13 15.83 2.35 31.74
C GLU A 13 14.40 2.65 31.26
N PHE A 14 14.12 2.46 29.96
CA PHE A 14 12.78 2.45 29.39
C PHE A 14 11.97 1.23 29.88
N ARG A 15 11.96 1.01 31.18
CA ARG A 15 11.11 -0.02 31.81
C ARG A 15 9.90 0.68 32.39
N PRO A 16 8.70 0.56 31.75
CA PRO A 16 7.49 0.66 32.54
C PRO A 16 7.50 -0.54 33.52
N ASP A 17 6.87 -0.39 34.65
CA ASP A 17 6.66 -1.48 35.62
C ASP A 17 5.85 -2.63 34.97
N VAL A 18 6.50 -3.44 34.15
CA VAL A 18 5.95 -4.67 33.56
C VAL A 18 5.86 -5.77 34.62
N ALA A 19 6.49 -5.57 35.78
CA ALA A 19 6.54 -6.56 36.85
C ALA A 19 5.14 -6.91 37.39
N ASP A 20 4.20 -5.98 37.40
CA ASP A 20 2.88 -6.17 38.02
C ASP A 20 1.76 -6.60 37.06
N THR A 21 2.02 -6.70 35.76
CA THR A 21 0.98 -7.13 34.82
C THR A 21 0.90 -8.66 34.79
N PRO A 22 -0.25 -9.26 35.16
CA PRO A 22 -0.41 -10.71 35.11
C PRO A 22 -0.18 -11.26 33.69
N ALA A 23 0.27 -12.50 33.56
CA ALA A 23 0.61 -13.13 32.28
C ALA A 23 -0.52 -13.00 31.23
N ARG A 24 -1.78 -13.15 31.66
CA ARG A 24 -2.97 -12.95 30.81
C ARG A 24 -3.06 -11.52 30.29
N GLY A 25 -2.76 -10.49 31.12
CA GLY A 25 -2.77 -9.10 30.71
C GLY A 25 -1.69 -8.80 29.66
N ARG A 26 -0.52 -9.43 29.76
CA ARG A 26 0.57 -9.29 28.78
C ARG A 26 0.21 -9.85 27.41
N VAL A 27 -0.52 -10.96 27.35
CA VAL A 27 -1.00 -11.54 26.09
C VAL A 27 -2.10 -10.67 25.48
N MET A 28 -3.08 -10.25 26.29
CA MET A 28 -4.18 -9.40 25.80
C MET A 28 -3.73 -8.04 25.31
N LEU A 29 -2.60 -7.54 25.79
CA LEU A 29 -2.03 -6.26 25.34
C LEU A 29 -1.87 -6.16 23.82
N TRP A 30 -1.31 -7.19 23.22
CA TRP A 30 -1.04 -7.18 21.77
C TRP A 30 -2.06 -8.02 20.98
N LEU A 31 -2.56 -9.10 21.55
CA LEU A 31 -3.50 -10.02 20.88
C LEU A 31 -4.87 -9.36 20.67
N GLY A 32 -5.35 -8.55 21.62
CA GLY A 32 -6.63 -7.84 21.51
C GLY A 32 -6.66 -6.89 20.29
N PRO A 33 -5.74 -5.91 20.19
CA PRO A 33 -5.65 -5.04 19.03
C PRO A 33 -5.37 -5.79 17.71
N LEU A 34 -4.52 -6.82 17.72
CA LEU A 34 -4.27 -7.67 16.56
C LEU A 34 -5.55 -8.36 16.09
N ALA A 35 -6.29 -9.02 16.99
CA ALA A 35 -7.54 -9.70 16.66
C ALA A 35 -8.61 -8.72 16.14
N LEU A 36 -8.69 -7.53 16.73
CA LEU A 36 -9.59 -6.48 16.25
C LEU A 36 -9.24 -6.06 14.82
N ALA A 37 -7.97 -5.76 14.55
CA ALA A 37 -7.51 -5.36 13.21
C ALA A 37 -7.72 -6.49 12.19
N LEU A 38 -7.45 -7.74 12.58
CA LEU A 38 -7.70 -8.91 11.76
C LEU A 38 -9.19 -9.05 11.42
N GLY A 39 -10.07 -8.93 12.42
CA GLY A 39 -11.51 -9.03 12.21
C GLY A 39 -12.08 -7.91 11.33
N LEU A 40 -11.67 -6.66 11.59
CA LEU A 40 -12.08 -5.51 10.77
C LEU A 40 -11.53 -5.62 9.34
N GLY A 41 -10.28 -6.04 9.17
CA GLY A 41 -9.67 -6.21 7.86
C GLY A 41 -10.18 -7.43 7.09
N ALA A 42 -10.58 -8.51 7.78
CA ALA A 42 -11.19 -9.68 7.13
C ALA A 42 -12.62 -9.40 6.64
N PHE A 43 -13.34 -8.48 7.29
CA PHE A 43 -14.70 -8.12 6.89
C PHE A 43 -14.72 -7.43 5.53
N GLY A 44 -15.31 -8.08 4.53
CA GLY A 44 -15.40 -7.56 3.16
C GLY A 44 -14.10 -7.69 2.34
N LEU A 45 -13.14 -8.52 2.77
CA LEU A 45 -11.82 -8.69 2.14
C LEU A 45 -11.88 -9.03 0.64
N THR A 46 -12.89 -9.79 0.21
CA THR A 46 -13.12 -10.20 -1.19
C THR A 46 -14.28 -9.46 -1.84
N GLY A 47 -14.85 -8.45 -1.18
CA GLY A 47 -16.05 -7.75 -1.66
C GLY A 47 -15.77 -6.74 -2.76
N SER A 48 -14.56 -6.19 -2.84
CA SER A 48 -14.14 -5.29 -3.91
C SER A 48 -13.34 -6.00 -4.99
N LEU A 49 -13.46 -5.51 -6.22
CA LEU A 49 -12.61 -5.92 -7.33
C LEU A 49 -11.16 -5.54 -7.07
N LEU A 50 -10.22 -6.19 -7.78
CA LEU A 50 -8.82 -5.80 -7.73
C LEU A 50 -8.66 -4.39 -8.30
N SER A 51 -7.92 -3.56 -7.60
CA SER A 51 -7.48 -2.25 -8.09
C SER A 51 -6.44 -2.41 -9.20
N ARG A 52 -6.21 -1.35 -9.98
CA ARG A 52 -5.18 -1.35 -11.03
C ARG A 52 -3.80 -1.71 -10.49
N ASP A 53 -3.46 -1.24 -9.32
CA ASP A 53 -2.21 -1.55 -8.64
C ASP A 53 -2.13 -3.01 -8.18
N GLU A 54 -3.24 -3.60 -7.75
CA GLU A 54 -3.31 -5.03 -7.42
C GLU A 54 -3.19 -5.92 -8.65
N LEU A 55 -3.75 -5.48 -9.80
CA LEU A 55 -3.60 -6.17 -11.10
C LEU A 55 -2.14 -6.20 -11.56
N VAL A 56 -1.39 -5.11 -11.37
CA VAL A 56 0.07 -5.11 -11.62
C VAL A 56 0.77 -6.10 -10.68
N THR A 57 0.39 -6.12 -9.41
CA THR A 57 0.96 -7.09 -8.45
C THR A 57 0.68 -8.53 -8.88
N TRP A 58 -0.54 -8.82 -9.32
CA TRP A 58 -0.93 -10.13 -9.83
C TRP A 58 -0.14 -10.54 -11.08
N ASP A 59 -0.06 -9.64 -12.07
CA ASP A 59 0.69 -9.90 -13.31
C ASP A 59 2.18 -10.14 -13.02
N MET A 60 2.79 -9.29 -12.19
CA MET A 60 4.19 -9.43 -11.79
C MET A 60 4.45 -10.71 -10.97
N ALA A 61 3.57 -11.01 -10.01
CA ALA A 61 3.72 -12.23 -9.19
C ALA A 61 3.54 -13.52 -9.99
N GLY A 62 2.81 -13.49 -11.10
CA GLY A 62 2.64 -14.62 -12.02
C GLY A 62 3.80 -14.83 -13.00
N ARG A 63 4.81 -13.95 -13.03
CA ARG A 63 5.99 -14.08 -13.89
C ARG A 63 7.05 -14.94 -13.22
N ASP A 64 7.92 -15.59 -14.01
CA ASP A 64 9.13 -16.26 -13.49
C ASP A 64 10.06 -15.24 -12.83
N THR A 65 10.82 -15.68 -11.82
CA THR A 65 11.75 -14.83 -11.05
C THR A 65 12.70 -14.04 -11.96
N ASP A 66 13.25 -14.64 -13.01
CA ASP A 66 14.16 -13.96 -13.94
C ASP A 66 13.47 -12.84 -14.70
N ARG A 67 12.20 -13.03 -15.08
CA ARG A 67 11.37 -12.00 -15.72
C ARG A 67 11.00 -10.87 -14.75
N ILE A 68 10.72 -11.19 -13.49
CA ILE A 68 10.53 -10.17 -12.44
C ILE A 68 11.79 -9.33 -12.32
N LEU A 69 12.97 -9.96 -12.19
CA LEU A 69 14.24 -9.25 -12.04
C LEU A 69 14.60 -8.43 -13.28
N ALA A 70 14.33 -8.92 -14.48
CA ALA A 70 14.53 -8.18 -15.72
C ALA A 70 13.58 -6.96 -15.78
N THR A 71 12.30 -7.13 -15.45
CA THR A 71 11.33 -6.02 -15.42
C THR A 71 11.74 -4.94 -14.43
N VAL A 72 12.10 -5.30 -13.18
CA VAL A 72 12.46 -4.30 -12.16
C VAL A 72 13.77 -3.57 -12.46
N ARG A 73 14.64 -4.11 -13.34
CA ARG A 73 15.80 -3.35 -13.84
C ARG A 73 15.40 -2.25 -14.81
N ASN A 74 14.28 -2.40 -15.52
CA ASN A 74 13.79 -1.46 -16.53
C ASN A 74 12.76 -0.48 -15.98
N VAL A 75 11.86 -0.96 -15.10
CA VAL A 75 10.74 -0.19 -14.57
C VAL A 75 10.31 -0.74 -13.22
N ASP A 76 9.77 0.13 -12.35
CA ASP A 76 9.14 -0.18 -11.08
C ASP A 76 10.04 -0.94 -10.05
N ALA A 77 11.33 -0.64 -10.07
CA ALA A 77 12.29 -1.21 -9.12
C ALA A 77 11.82 -1.11 -7.67
N VAL A 78 11.21 0.03 -7.30
CA VAL A 78 10.79 0.31 -5.91
C VAL A 78 9.80 -0.70 -5.33
N HIS A 79 9.09 -1.46 -6.17
CA HIS A 79 8.19 -2.54 -5.79
C HIS A 79 8.80 -3.94 -5.96
N GLY A 80 10.02 -4.05 -6.48
CA GLY A 80 10.65 -5.32 -6.83
C GLY A 80 10.70 -6.34 -5.69
N THR A 81 11.06 -5.90 -4.47
CA THR A 81 11.06 -6.77 -3.28
C THR A 81 9.67 -7.30 -2.96
N TYR A 82 8.64 -6.46 -3.11
CA TYR A 82 7.27 -6.86 -2.89
C TYR A 82 6.79 -7.85 -3.96
N TYR A 83 7.15 -7.66 -5.22
CA TYR A 83 6.81 -8.59 -6.30
C TYR A 83 7.44 -9.97 -6.10
N LEU A 84 8.71 -10.04 -5.67
CA LEU A 84 9.37 -11.31 -5.34
C LEU A 84 8.70 -12.02 -4.16
N LEU A 85 8.30 -11.26 -3.12
CA LEU A 85 7.54 -11.81 -1.99
C LEU A 85 6.20 -12.38 -2.46
N MET A 86 5.47 -11.63 -3.30
CA MET A 86 4.17 -12.05 -3.81
C MET A 86 4.27 -13.21 -4.81
N HIS A 87 5.35 -13.29 -5.59
CA HIS A 87 5.63 -14.44 -6.46
C HIS A 87 5.70 -15.74 -5.64
N GLY A 88 6.58 -15.80 -4.64
CA GLY A 88 6.65 -16.98 -3.76
C GLY A 88 5.35 -17.25 -3.00
N TRP A 89 4.60 -16.21 -2.64
CA TRP A 89 3.30 -16.37 -2.00
C TRP A 89 2.26 -16.99 -2.94
N VAL A 90 2.17 -16.49 -4.18
CA VAL A 90 1.23 -16.97 -5.20
C VAL A 90 1.54 -18.40 -5.63
N GLU A 91 2.81 -18.77 -5.72
CA GLU A 91 3.21 -20.17 -6.00
C GLU A 91 2.71 -21.14 -4.92
N LEU A 92 2.68 -20.70 -3.65
CA LEU A 92 2.27 -21.55 -2.53
C LEU A 92 0.75 -21.56 -2.29
N PHE A 93 0.08 -20.42 -2.49
CA PHE A 93 -1.31 -20.21 -2.06
C PHE A 93 -2.26 -19.84 -3.19
N GLY A 94 -1.76 -19.74 -4.43
CA GLY A 94 -2.55 -19.33 -5.59
C GLY A 94 -2.81 -17.82 -5.63
N ASP A 95 -3.49 -17.39 -6.69
CA ASP A 95 -3.69 -15.99 -7.06
C ASP A 95 -5.13 -15.48 -6.90
N SER A 96 -5.95 -16.14 -6.08
CA SER A 96 -7.30 -15.64 -5.77
C SER A 96 -7.25 -14.28 -5.05
N VAL A 97 -8.31 -13.47 -5.17
CA VAL A 97 -8.43 -12.17 -4.47
C VAL A 97 -8.12 -12.32 -2.98
N LEU A 98 -8.63 -13.39 -2.36
CA LEU A 98 -8.35 -13.70 -0.95
C LEU A 98 -6.85 -13.89 -0.73
N SER A 99 -6.22 -14.77 -1.51
CA SER A 99 -4.79 -15.07 -1.37
C SER A 99 -3.93 -13.83 -1.55
N LEU A 100 -4.16 -13.04 -2.59
CA LEU A 100 -3.39 -11.83 -2.87
C LEU A 100 -3.41 -10.82 -1.72
N ARG A 101 -4.52 -10.71 -0.99
CA ARG A 101 -4.73 -9.73 0.10
C ARG A 101 -4.30 -10.22 1.49
N LEU A 102 -4.17 -11.52 1.71
CA LEU A 102 -3.81 -12.07 3.03
C LEU A 102 -2.49 -11.53 3.60
N PRO A 103 -1.38 -11.38 2.86
CA PRO A 103 -0.14 -10.81 3.39
C PRO A 103 -0.33 -9.41 3.97
N SER A 104 -1.09 -8.56 3.30
CA SER A 104 -1.40 -7.20 3.77
C SER A 104 -2.30 -7.22 5.00
N LEU A 105 -3.31 -8.11 5.04
CA LEU A 105 -4.19 -8.28 6.20
C LEU A 105 -3.40 -8.69 7.45
N PHE A 106 -2.54 -9.71 7.34
CA PHE A 106 -1.71 -10.16 8.45
C PHE A 106 -0.71 -9.08 8.91
N ALA A 107 -0.16 -8.32 7.97
CA ALA A 107 0.74 -7.22 8.29
C ALA A 107 0.01 -6.08 9.04
N ALA A 108 -1.19 -5.69 8.62
CA ALA A 108 -2.00 -4.68 9.30
C ALA A 108 -2.38 -5.12 10.73
N ALA A 109 -2.79 -6.38 10.89
CA ALA A 109 -3.08 -6.97 12.20
C ALA A 109 -1.84 -7.04 13.10
N GLY A 110 -0.71 -7.49 12.55
CA GLY A 110 0.58 -7.49 13.25
C GLY A 110 1.03 -6.10 13.68
N ALA A 111 0.84 -5.10 12.81
CA ALA A 111 1.16 -3.71 13.13
C ALA A 111 0.34 -3.20 14.33
N ALA A 112 -0.96 -3.51 14.41
CA ALA A 112 -1.80 -3.15 15.56
C ALA A 112 -1.26 -3.76 16.89
N GLY A 113 -0.83 -5.02 16.85
CA GLY A 113 -0.18 -5.67 18.00
C GLY A 113 1.13 -5.00 18.40
N VAL A 114 1.98 -4.68 17.41
CA VAL A 114 3.28 -4.00 17.66
C VAL A 114 3.08 -2.57 18.17
N VAL A 115 2.09 -1.83 17.66
CA VAL A 115 1.71 -0.51 18.16
C VAL A 115 1.30 -0.58 19.63
N ALA A 116 0.53 -1.60 20.03
CA ALA A 116 0.17 -1.80 21.43
C ALA A 116 1.40 -2.09 22.30
N LEU A 117 2.35 -2.91 21.84
CA LEU A 117 3.61 -3.15 22.55
C LEU A 117 4.48 -1.88 22.68
N LEU A 118 4.56 -1.09 21.61
CA LEU A 118 5.23 0.20 21.62
C LEU A 118 4.58 1.17 22.59
N GLY A 119 3.25 1.29 22.55
CA GLY A 119 2.49 2.15 23.44
C GLY A 119 2.65 1.78 24.91
N ASN A 120 2.63 0.48 25.23
CA ASN A 120 2.93 -0.01 26.59
C ASN A 120 4.33 0.38 27.04
N ARG A 121 5.31 0.25 26.15
CA ARG A 121 6.69 0.56 26.46
C ARG A 121 6.94 2.06 26.65
N LEU A 122 6.27 2.90 25.87
CA LEU A 122 6.48 4.36 25.86
C LEU A 122 5.61 5.08 26.89
N PHE A 123 4.37 4.63 27.11
CA PHE A 123 3.34 5.35 27.85
C PHE A 123 2.58 4.49 28.87
N GLY A 124 2.93 3.20 29.00
CA GLY A 124 2.30 2.27 29.93
C GLY A 124 1.15 1.45 29.33
N TYR A 125 0.72 0.43 30.07
CA TYR A 125 -0.19 -0.63 29.62
C TYR A 125 -1.50 -0.12 29.02
N ARG A 126 -2.14 0.83 29.70
CA ARG A 126 -3.42 1.37 29.27
C ARG A 126 -3.29 2.15 27.93
N ALA A 127 -2.25 2.98 27.82
CA ALA A 127 -1.97 3.70 26.60
C ALA A 127 -1.65 2.75 25.44
N GLY A 128 -0.95 1.65 25.72
CA GLY A 128 -0.62 0.62 24.73
C GLY A 128 -1.85 -0.06 24.13
N ILE A 129 -2.77 -0.56 24.95
CA ILE A 129 -4.02 -1.17 24.48
C ILE A 129 -4.83 -0.16 23.66
N LEU A 130 -5.00 1.07 24.17
CA LEU A 130 -5.76 2.11 23.50
C LEU A 130 -5.11 2.51 22.16
N ALA A 131 -3.80 2.63 22.11
CA ALA A 131 -3.07 2.93 20.87
C ALA A 131 -3.29 1.84 19.80
N GLY A 132 -3.17 0.56 20.17
CA GLY A 132 -3.40 -0.55 19.26
C GLY A 132 -4.84 -0.63 18.75
N ILE A 133 -5.83 -0.39 19.62
CA ILE A 133 -7.25 -0.35 19.25
C ILE A 133 -7.52 0.85 18.32
N LEU A 134 -7.05 2.05 18.69
CA LEU A 134 -7.22 3.25 17.87
C LEU A 134 -6.58 3.08 16.50
N PHE A 135 -5.38 2.47 16.43
CA PHE A 135 -4.74 2.14 15.15
C PHE A 135 -5.61 1.20 14.30
N ALA A 136 -6.15 0.13 14.89
CA ALA A 136 -7.00 -0.82 14.20
C ALA A 136 -8.29 -0.19 13.63
N LEU A 137 -8.81 0.86 14.29
CA LEU A 137 -10.02 1.57 13.87
C LEU A 137 -9.78 2.61 12.77
N VAL A 138 -8.54 2.98 12.48
CA VAL A 138 -8.24 3.92 11.38
C VAL A 138 -8.70 3.33 10.04
N PRO A 139 -9.57 4.02 9.27
CA PRO A 139 -10.06 3.49 8.00
C PRO A 139 -8.96 3.10 7.01
N ALA A 140 -7.88 3.87 6.93
CA ALA A 140 -6.71 3.54 6.10
C ALA A 140 -6.06 2.20 6.48
N VAL A 141 -6.02 1.83 7.76
CA VAL A 141 -5.44 0.54 8.18
C VAL A 141 -6.26 -0.63 7.63
N SER A 142 -7.60 -0.53 7.70
CA SER A 142 -8.48 -1.55 7.10
C SER A 142 -8.33 -1.58 5.58
N ARG A 143 -8.33 -0.40 4.92
CA ARG A 143 -8.19 -0.32 3.47
C ARG A 143 -6.91 -0.97 2.97
N TYR A 144 -5.76 -0.53 3.48
CA TYR A 144 -4.46 -1.03 3.02
C TYR A 144 -4.11 -2.42 3.57
N GLY A 145 -4.85 -2.90 4.58
CA GLY A 145 -4.89 -4.31 4.96
C GLY A 145 -5.70 -5.19 4.00
N GLN A 146 -6.55 -4.58 3.16
CA GLN A 146 -7.37 -5.26 2.12
C GLN A 146 -6.85 -5.02 0.70
N GLU A 147 -5.64 -4.54 0.54
CA GLU A 147 -5.04 -4.22 -0.76
C GLU A 147 -3.73 -5.00 -0.93
N ALA A 148 -3.57 -5.69 -2.06
CA ALA A 148 -2.35 -6.45 -2.38
C ALA A 148 -1.21 -5.51 -2.80
N ARG A 149 -0.76 -4.66 -1.84
CA ARG A 149 0.35 -3.71 -1.95
C ARG A 149 1.19 -3.73 -0.69
N SER A 150 2.41 -3.20 -0.77
CA SER A 150 3.37 -3.24 0.34
C SER A 150 3.02 -2.38 1.56
N TYR A 151 2.03 -1.49 1.49
CA TYR A 151 1.80 -0.44 2.50
C TYR A 151 1.57 -0.96 3.92
N ALA A 152 0.76 -2.01 4.08
CA ALA A 152 0.53 -2.62 5.39
C ALA A 152 1.80 -3.28 5.96
N LEU A 153 2.60 -3.93 5.08
CA LEU A 153 3.89 -4.50 5.47
C LEU A 153 4.86 -3.41 5.91
N VAL A 154 4.85 -2.27 5.24
CA VAL A 154 5.69 -1.10 5.59
C VAL A 154 5.29 -0.53 6.95
N MET A 155 3.99 -0.39 7.26
CA MET A 155 3.53 0.04 8.59
C MET A 155 4.04 -0.91 9.69
N LEU A 156 3.95 -2.22 9.47
CA LEU A 156 4.48 -3.23 10.39
C LEU A 156 6.00 -3.13 10.52
N ALA A 157 6.72 -3.04 9.40
CA ALA A 157 8.18 -3.00 9.39
C ALA A 157 8.73 -1.77 10.12
N VAL A 158 8.13 -0.58 9.91
CA VAL A 158 8.51 0.66 10.62
C VAL A 158 8.22 0.55 12.12
N ALA A 159 7.05 0.03 12.51
CA ALA A 159 6.72 -0.18 13.92
C ALA A 159 7.68 -1.18 14.59
N LEU A 160 8.04 -2.28 13.91
CA LEU A 160 9.03 -3.25 14.37
C LEU A 160 10.43 -2.62 14.47
N ALA A 161 10.87 -1.87 13.45
CA ALA A 161 12.16 -1.18 13.48
C ALA A 161 12.25 -0.23 14.68
N THR A 162 11.19 0.54 14.95
CA THR A 162 11.11 1.43 16.13
C THR A 162 11.19 0.64 17.43
N LEU A 163 10.46 -0.48 17.55
CA LEU A 163 10.52 -1.35 18.74
C LEU A 163 11.91 -1.94 18.96
N LEU A 164 12.57 -2.37 17.87
CA LEU A 164 13.93 -2.95 17.89
C LEU A 164 14.97 -1.88 18.22
N LEU A 165 14.81 -0.64 17.73
CA LEU A 165 15.66 0.47 18.16
C LEU A 165 15.58 0.70 19.67
N LEU A 166 14.36 0.78 20.23
CA LEU A 166 14.19 0.92 21.69
C LEU A 166 14.86 -0.22 22.46
N ARG A 167 14.76 -1.47 21.97
CA ARG A 167 15.46 -2.62 22.55
C ARG A 167 16.99 -2.54 22.42
N ALA A 168 17.48 -1.94 21.33
CA ALA A 168 18.92 -1.73 21.14
C ALA A 168 19.44 -0.65 22.11
N LEU A 169 18.66 0.40 22.35
CA LEU A 169 18.98 1.45 23.30
C LEU A 169 19.02 0.96 24.75
N ASP A 170 18.20 -0.05 25.14
CA ASP A 170 18.26 -0.64 26.49
C ASP A 170 19.58 -1.36 26.78
N ARG A 171 20.13 -2.01 25.78
CA ARG A 171 21.41 -2.76 25.91
C ARG A 171 22.34 -2.42 24.74
N PRO A 172 22.97 -1.24 24.76
CA PRO A 172 23.75 -0.72 23.63
C PRO A 172 24.94 -1.60 23.22
N ARG A 173 25.48 -2.38 24.15
CA ARG A 173 26.60 -3.28 23.91
C ARG A 173 26.21 -4.58 23.17
N GLY A 174 24.90 -4.92 23.10
CA GLY A 174 24.40 -6.12 22.45
C GLY A 174 24.38 -5.98 20.90
N PRO A 175 25.31 -6.53 20.15
CA PRO A 175 25.40 -6.31 18.68
C PRO A 175 24.17 -6.82 17.93
N TRP A 176 23.59 -7.93 18.37
CA TRP A 176 22.40 -8.55 17.73
C TRP A 176 21.17 -7.66 17.75
N ARG A 177 21.04 -6.77 18.74
CA ARG A 177 19.92 -5.82 18.79
C ARG A 177 20.04 -4.75 17.73
N TRP A 178 21.26 -4.26 17.50
CA TRP A 178 21.54 -3.31 16.44
C TRP A 178 21.43 -3.96 15.05
N ALA A 179 21.87 -5.21 14.92
CA ALA A 179 21.69 -6.00 13.69
C ALA A 179 20.21 -6.23 13.38
N ALA A 180 19.39 -6.58 14.38
CA ALA A 180 17.94 -6.73 14.21
C ALA A 180 17.26 -5.42 13.83
N TYR A 181 17.65 -4.30 14.43
CA TYR A 181 17.18 -2.97 14.04
C TYR A 181 17.57 -2.63 12.59
N ALA A 182 18.84 -2.84 12.23
CA ALA A 182 19.33 -2.58 10.88
C ALA A 182 18.60 -3.45 9.84
N LEU A 183 18.38 -4.73 10.14
CA LEU A 183 17.62 -5.64 9.27
C LEU A 183 16.18 -5.15 9.06
N ALA A 184 15.47 -4.82 10.15
CA ALA A 184 14.10 -4.32 10.05
C ALA A 184 14.02 -3.01 9.25
N LEU A 185 15.01 -2.12 9.42
CA LEU A 185 15.07 -0.87 8.68
C LEU A 185 15.45 -1.08 7.20
N ALA A 186 16.34 -2.04 6.90
CA ALA A 186 16.65 -2.42 5.52
C ALA A 186 15.42 -3.01 4.81
N VAL A 187 14.69 -3.91 5.46
CA VAL A 187 13.40 -4.43 4.95
C VAL A 187 12.41 -3.30 4.70
N THR A 188 12.33 -2.33 5.62
CA THR A 188 11.48 -1.13 5.43
C THR A 188 11.86 -0.40 4.14
N GLY A 189 13.14 -0.13 3.92
CA GLY A 189 13.63 0.58 2.72
C GLY A 189 13.42 -0.20 1.43
N LEU A 190 13.61 -1.53 1.46
CA LEU A 190 13.38 -2.41 0.32
C LEU A 190 11.90 -2.58 -0.03
N LEU A 191 10.99 -2.45 0.95
CA LEU A 191 9.54 -2.45 0.70
C LEU A 191 9.04 -1.07 0.26
N HIS A 192 9.65 0.02 0.76
CA HIS A 192 9.24 1.39 0.42
C HIS A 192 10.32 2.40 0.82
N LEU A 193 11.02 2.96 -0.16
CA LEU A 193 12.15 3.88 0.06
C LEU A 193 11.80 5.10 0.92
N ILE A 194 10.62 5.70 0.67
CA ILE A 194 10.18 6.91 1.39
C ILE A 194 10.01 6.63 2.90
N ALA A 195 9.68 5.39 3.27
CA ALA A 195 9.50 5.02 4.67
C ALA A 195 10.80 5.12 5.50
N LEU A 196 11.98 5.12 4.86
CA LEU A 196 13.24 5.41 5.53
C LEU A 196 13.31 6.82 6.11
N SER A 197 12.43 7.74 5.71
CA SER A 197 12.33 9.06 6.35
C SER A 197 11.99 8.97 7.85
N VAL A 198 11.50 7.83 8.36
CA VAL A 198 11.35 7.55 9.80
C VAL A 198 12.67 7.62 10.56
N VAL A 199 13.81 7.45 9.87
CA VAL A 199 15.15 7.59 10.47
C VAL A 199 15.34 8.97 11.10
N THR A 200 14.70 10.01 10.59
CA THR A 200 14.71 11.35 11.20
C THR A 200 14.22 11.31 12.66
N ALA A 201 13.12 10.60 12.92
CA ALA A 201 12.61 10.41 14.29
C ALA A 201 13.52 9.51 15.13
N HIS A 202 14.10 8.48 14.55
CA HIS A 202 15.05 7.59 15.22
C HIS A 202 16.32 8.34 15.62
N VAL A 203 16.84 9.21 14.77
CA VAL A 203 18.00 10.07 15.07
C VAL A 203 17.67 11.04 16.21
N CYS A 204 16.48 11.66 16.22
CA CYS A 204 16.03 12.50 17.34
C CYS A 204 16.02 11.71 18.66
N LEU A 205 15.52 10.48 18.66
CA LEU A 205 15.53 9.62 19.85
C LEU A 205 16.94 9.27 20.30
N VAL A 206 17.82 8.85 19.37
CA VAL A 206 19.22 8.54 19.66
C VAL A 206 19.93 9.78 20.22
N ALA A 207 19.69 10.96 19.66
CA ALA A 207 20.30 12.21 20.14
C ALA A 207 19.94 12.53 21.60
N VAL A 208 18.68 12.28 21.99
CA VAL A 208 18.26 12.45 23.40
C VAL A 208 18.97 11.47 24.33
N HIS A 209 19.12 10.20 23.91
CA HIS A 209 19.74 9.16 24.75
C HIS A 209 21.27 9.23 24.75
N ALA A 210 21.84 9.53 23.58
CA ALA A 210 23.27 9.47 23.38
C ALA A 210 24.02 10.76 23.74
N ARG A 211 23.32 11.88 23.88
CA ARG A 211 23.92 13.26 24.07
C ARG A 211 25.45 13.34 24.02
N ARG A 212 26.14 12.65 24.94
CA ARG A 212 27.61 12.59 25.06
C ARG A 212 28.18 11.18 24.93
N ASP A 213 27.34 10.16 24.65
CA ASP A 213 27.79 8.77 24.54
C ASP A 213 28.21 8.45 23.09
N ARG A 214 29.49 8.63 22.80
CA ARG A 214 30.09 8.37 21.49
C ARG A 214 29.90 6.90 21.04
N PHE A 215 29.83 5.96 21.96
CA PHE A 215 29.63 4.55 21.65
C PHE A 215 28.23 4.31 21.05
N LEU A 216 27.20 4.98 21.60
CA LEU A 216 25.84 4.87 21.08
C LEU A 216 25.74 5.43 19.66
N TRP A 217 26.34 6.61 19.41
CA TRP A 217 26.42 7.19 18.06
C TRP A 217 27.14 6.30 17.08
N TRP A 218 28.26 5.68 17.51
CA TRP A 218 28.97 4.74 16.67
C TRP A 218 28.13 3.53 16.29
N ARG A 219 27.41 2.93 17.26
CA ARG A 219 26.52 1.79 17.00
C ARG A 219 25.34 2.16 16.07
N ALA A 220 24.71 3.29 16.29
CA ALA A 220 23.66 3.79 15.41
C ALA A 220 24.19 4.07 14.00
N GLY A 221 25.35 4.72 13.90
CA GLY A 221 26.00 5.00 12.62
C GLY A 221 26.35 3.72 11.86
N LEU A 222 26.88 2.69 12.53
CA LEU A 222 27.19 1.39 11.92
C LEU A 222 25.90 0.69 11.42
N ALA A 223 24.83 0.72 12.20
CA ALA A 223 23.54 0.17 11.79
C ALA A 223 22.99 0.88 10.54
N LEU A 224 23.04 2.21 10.52
CA LEU A 224 22.59 2.99 9.35
C LEU A 224 23.49 2.80 8.14
N ALA A 225 24.81 2.64 8.32
CA ALA A 225 25.73 2.33 7.24
C ALA A 225 25.43 0.95 6.63
N ALA A 226 25.10 -0.05 7.45
CA ALA A 226 24.70 -1.38 6.97
C ALA A 226 23.36 -1.29 6.18
N VAL A 227 22.40 -0.50 6.63
CA VAL A 227 21.16 -0.23 5.89
C VAL A 227 21.46 0.45 4.56
N ALA A 228 22.29 1.49 4.57
CA ALA A 228 22.69 2.22 3.38
C ALA A 228 23.38 1.33 2.34
N ALA A 229 24.25 0.42 2.77
CA ALA A 229 24.93 -0.53 1.88
C ALA A 229 23.94 -1.40 1.09
N VAL A 230 22.81 -1.77 1.69
CA VAL A 230 21.75 -2.57 1.04
C VAL A 230 20.81 -1.71 0.21
N VAL A 231 20.39 -0.56 0.76
CA VAL A 231 19.28 0.21 0.18
C VAL A 231 19.74 1.25 -0.85
N VAL A 232 20.97 1.78 -0.75
CA VAL A 232 21.44 2.81 -1.69
C VAL A 232 21.51 2.30 -3.15
N PRO A 233 22.06 1.10 -3.46
CA PRO A 233 22.02 0.59 -4.83
C PRO A 233 20.60 0.48 -5.39
N PHE A 234 19.67 0.02 -4.57
CA PHE A 234 18.24 -0.09 -4.89
C PHE A 234 17.61 1.30 -5.11
N ALA A 235 17.93 2.27 -4.26
CA ALA A 235 17.45 3.64 -4.39
C ALA A 235 17.97 4.33 -5.65
N LEU A 236 19.23 4.09 -6.02
CA LEU A 236 19.81 4.63 -7.26
C LEU A 236 19.11 4.07 -8.50
N LEU A 237 18.81 2.76 -8.49
CA LEU A 237 18.02 2.15 -9.56
C LEU A 237 16.61 2.76 -9.63
N GLY A 238 15.90 2.86 -8.51
CA GLY A 238 14.57 3.49 -8.46
C GLY A 238 14.59 4.95 -8.95
N ARG A 239 15.64 5.71 -8.57
CA ARG A 239 15.82 7.09 -9.04
C ARG A 239 15.95 7.19 -10.57
N SER A 240 16.64 6.26 -11.22
CA SER A 240 16.77 6.26 -12.68
C SER A 240 15.45 6.03 -13.41
N GLN A 241 14.44 5.49 -12.72
CA GLN A 241 13.13 5.15 -13.29
C GLN A 241 12.03 6.15 -12.92
N VAL A 242 12.30 7.07 -12.00
CA VAL A 242 11.28 7.94 -11.38
C VAL A 242 10.50 8.78 -12.39
N GLY A 243 11.16 9.26 -13.44
CA GLY A 243 10.52 10.07 -14.49
C GLY A 243 9.45 9.32 -15.28
N ARG A 244 9.54 7.99 -15.38
CA ARG A 244 8.51 7.14 -16.02
C ARG A 244 7.35 6.81 -15.08
N GLN A 245 7.56 6.85 -13.77
CA GLN A 245 6.60 6.34 -12.78
C GLN A 245 5.82 7.43 -12.08
N LEU A 246 6.43 8.59 -11.82
CA LEU A 246 5.85 9.63 -10.99
C LEU A 246 5.55 10.93 -11.73
N TYR A 247 5.65 10.96 -13.07
CA TYR A 247 5.38 12.16 -13.89
C TYR A 247 3.96 12.72 -13.68
N TRP A 248 3.02 11.87 -13.27
CA TRP A 248 1.63 12.21 -13.04
C TRP A 248 1.34 12.77 -11.63
N VAL A 249 2.32 12.71 -10.70
CA VAL A 249 2.16 13.21 -9.34
C VAL A 249 2.42 14.72 -9.32
N PRO A 250 1.41 15.56 -9.03
CA PRO A 250 1.59 17.01 -9.03
C PRO A 250 2.49 17.44 -7.87
N ALA A 251 3.21 18.54 -8.07
CA ALA A 251 3.93 19.18 -6.97
C ALA A 251 2.92 19.68 -5.91
N PRO A 252 3.20 19.48 -4.60
CA PRO A 252 2.29 19.92 -3.55
C PRO A 252 2.30 21.46 -3.44
N ASP A 253 1.14 22.04 -3.19
CA ASP A 253 1.03 23.46 -2.81
C ASP A 253 1.24 23.67 -1.30
N GLY A 254 1.15 24.93 -0.85
CA GLY A 254 1.32 25.26 0.57
C GLY A 254 0.24 24.68 1.50
N TRP A 255 -0.94 24.33 0.95
CA TRP A 255 -2.06 23.76 1.70
C TRP A 255 -2.04 22.24 1.76
N ALA A 256 -1.23 21.59 0.92
CA ALA A 256 -1.19 20.14 0.80
C ALA A 256 -0.93 19.42 2.13
N LEU A 257 -0.06 19.98 2.99
CA LEU A 257 0.18 19.43 4.34
C LEU A 257 -1.04 19.51 5.27
N LEU A 258 -1.92 20.50 5.08
CA LEU A 258 -3.13 20.64 5.88
C LEU A 258 -4.18 19.56 5.53
N PHE A 259 -4.29 19.21 4.24
CA PHE A 259 -5.24 18.20 3.77
C PHE A 259 -4.70 16.77 3.84
N LEU A 260 -3.38 16.61 3.92
CA LEU A 260 -2.71 15.32 4.01
C LEU A 260 -3.28 14.36 5.08
N PRO A 261 -3.63 14.81 6.31
CA PRO A 261 -4.22 13.91 7.30
C PRO A 261 -5.49 13.22 6.81
N GLY A 262 -6.36 13.91 6.06
CA GLY A 262 -7.57 13.30 5.48
C GLY A 262 -7.25 12.11 4.58
N GLU A 263 -6.22 12.23 3.75
CA GLU A 263 -5.74 11.14 2.88
C GLU A 263 -5.07 10.01 3.66
N VAL A 264 -4.15 10.35 4.59
CA VAL A 264 -3.37 9.36 5.35
C VAL A 264 -4.27 8.52 6.25
N PHE A 265 -5.29 9.12 6.86
CA PHE A 265 -6.23 8.39 7.71
C PHE A 265 -7.40 7.77 6.91
N ALA A 266 -7.56 8.16 5.64
CA ALA A 266 -8.73 7.86 4.81
C ALA A 266 -10.05 8.25 5.49
N SER A 267 -10.02 9.31 6.28
CA SER A 267 -11.13 9.89 7.04
C SER A 267 -10.72 11.25 7.61
N ALA A 268 -11.32 12.32 7.16
CA ALA A 268 -11.05 13.65 7.72
C ALA A 268 -11.52 13.77 9.18
N VAL A 269 -12.67 13.18 9.49
CA VAL A 269 -13.23 13.16 10.87
C VAL A 269 -12.35 12.29 11.78
N GLY A 270 -11.95 11.11 11.31
CA GLY A 270 -11.03 10.22 12.03
C GLY A 270 -9.68 10.88 12.29
N ALA A 271 -9.12 11.56 11.28
CA ALA A 271 -7.88 12.33 11.42
C ALA A 271 -8.02 13.42 12.49
N GLY A 272 -9.03 14.27 12.40
CA GLY A 272 -9.27 15.35 13.38
C GLY A 272 -9.42 14.82 14.81
N ALA A 273 -10.17 13.75 15.00
CA ALA A 273 -10.37 13.14 16.32
C ALA A 273 -9.09 12.53 16.89
N LEU A 274 -8.31 11.78 16.09
CA LEU A 274 -7.04 11.21 16.54
C LEU A 274 -5.98 12.29 16.80
N ILE A 275 -5.91 13.32 15.98
CA ILE A 275 -5.01 14.46 16.19
C ILE A 275 -5.39 15.19 17.49
N ALA A 276 -6.68 15.45 17.73
CA ALA A 276 -7.14 16.06 18.98
C ALA A 276 -6.75 15.25 20.22
N LEU A 277 -6.89 13.91 20.16
CA LEU A 277 -6.42 13.02 21.21
C LEU A 277 -4.89 13.05 21.33
N ALA A 278 -4.17 13.10 20.23
CA ALA A 278 -2.70 13.16 20.21
C ALA A 278 -2.16 14.45 20.84
N LEU A 279 -2.82 15.59 20.64
CA LEU A 279 -2.47 16.86 21.29
C LEU A 279 -2.66 16.83 22.81
N ALA A 280 -3.52 15.94 23.32
CA ALA A 280 -3.68 15.68 24.75
C ALA A 280 -2.66 14.69 25.33
N ALA A 281 -1.73 14.19 24.50
CA ALA A 281 -0.71 13.21 24.93
C ALA A 281 0.17 13.80 26.05
N ARG A 282 0.40 12.98 27.07
CA ARG A 282 1.24 13.34 28.21
C ARG A 282 2.21 12.21 28.53
N SER A 283 3.40 12.59 28.93
CA SER A 283 4.41 11.69 29.45
C SER A 283 5.30 12.44 30.43
N GLU A 284 5.67 11.82 31.52
CA GLU A 284 6.66 12.35 32.47
C GLU A 284 8.04 12.49 31.80
N ARG A 285 8.30 11.66 30.81
CA ARG A 285 9.53 11.65 30.01
C ARG A 285 9.29 12.34 28.67
N ARG A 286 10.21 13.20 28.25
CA ARG A 286 10.12 13.92 26.96
C ARG A 286 10.42 13.03 25.74
N ALA A 287 11.25 12.01 25.92
CA ALA A 287 11.70 11.17 24.81
C ALA A 287 10.57 10.42 24.05
N PRO A 288 9.55 9.82 24.71
CA PRO A 288 8.40 9.22 24.02
C PRO A 288 7.61 10.21 23.15
N LEU A 289 7.34 11.41 23.69
CA LEU A 289 6.62 12.45 22.96
C LEU A 289 7.44 12.97 21.77
N LEU A 290 8.75 13.15 21.96
CA LEU A 290 9.64 13.57 20.88
C LEU A 290 9.72 12.51 19.78
N LEU A 291 9.88 11.22 20.13
CA LEU A 291 9.92 10.14 19.15
C LEU A 291 8.63 10.10 18.31
N CYS A 292 7.47 10.02 18.98
CA CYS A 292 6.20 9.90 18.29
C CYS A 292 5.85 11.18 17.51
N GLY A 293 6.11 12.36 18.05
CA GLY A 293 5.91 13.64 17.37
C GLY A 293 6.81 13.79 16.14
N ALA A 294 8.10 13.47 16.27
CA ALA A 294 9.03 13.47 15.15
C ALA A 294 8.64 12.45 14.08
N TRP A 295 8.20 11.23 14.47
CA TRP A 295 7.75 10.21 13.54
C TRP A 295 6.45 10.62 12.81
N ALA A 296 5.52 11.27 13.51
CA ALA A 296 4.27 11.73 12.92
C ALA A 296 4.45 12.89 11.92
N LEU A 297 5.42 13.81 12.18
CA LEU A 297 5.50 15.10 11.51
C LEU A 297 6.70 15.24 10.56
N LEU A 298 7.89 14.71 10.92
CA LEU A 298 9.09 14.93 10.10
C LEU A 298 9.04 14.22 8.74
N PRO A 299 8.59 12.94 8.63
CA PRO A 299 8.51 12.28 7.33
C PRO A 299 7.59 13.00 6.33
N PRO A 300 6.34 13.37 6.66
CA PRO A 300 5.49 14.13 5.76
C PRO A 300 6.09 15.48 5.35
N ALA A 301 6.68 16.20 6.32
CA ALA A 301 7.33 17.49 6.04
C ALA A 301 8.54 17.33 5.10
N LEU A 302 9.34 16.28 5.30
CA LEU A 302 10.47 15.98 4.42
C LEU A 302 10.01 15.63 3.01
N VAL A 303 9.00 14.75 2.89
CA VAL A 303 8.43 14.36 1.59
C VAL A 303 7.84 15.58 0.88
N TRP A 304 7.12 16.44 1.61
CA TRP A 304 6.61 17.71 1.07
C TRP A 304 7.75 18.59 0.55
N ALA A 305 8.81 18.78 1.33
CA ALA A 305 9.93 19.63 0.96
C ALA A 305 10.67 19.12 -0.28
N VAL A 306 10.96 17.81 -0.39
CA VAL A 306 11.66 17.24 -1.54
C VAL A 306 10.78 17.17 -2.79
N SER A 307 9.46 17.21 -2.64
CA SER A 307 8.50 17.17 -3.75
C SER A 307 8.36 18.49 -4.52
N HIS A 308 9.07 19.53 -4.11
CA HIS A 308 9.22 20.77 -4.87
C HIS A 308 10.42 20.73 -5.84
N GLY A 309 11.13 19.59 -5.92
CA GLY A 309 12.20 19.36 -6.90
C GLY A 309 11.67 18.95 -8.28
N GLU A 310 12.50 18.24 -9.02
CA GLU A 310 12.18 17.80 -10.41
C GLU A 310 10.98 16.84 -10.48
N VAL A 311 10.75 16.05 -9.43
CA VAL A 311 9.68 15.05 -9.35
C VAL A 311 9.02 15.10 -7.98
N SER A 312 7.70 15.05 -7.97
CA SER A 312 6.93 14.98 -6.73
C SER A 312 6.76 13.54 -6.23
N TYR A 313 6.96 13.37 -4.92
CA TYR A 313 6.68 12.14 -4.16
C TYR A 313 5.52 12.33 -3.20
N PHE A 314 4.78 13.44 -3.29
CA PHE A 314 3.81 13.82 -2.28
C PHE A 314 2.45 13.15 -2.53
N ARG A 315 2.27 12.01 -1.88
CA ARG A 315 1.02 11.24 -1.85
C ARG A 315 0.75 10.74 -0.44
N GLY A 316 -0.49 10.84 0.03
CA GLY A 316 -0.87 10.38 1.37
C GLY A 316 -0.51 8.92 1.63
N VAL A 317 -0.66 8.08 0.61
CA VAL A 317 -0.33 6.65 0.70
C VAL A 317 1.15 6.37 1.01
N TYR A 318 2.06 7.25 0.60
CA TYR A 318 3.49 7.08 0.81
C TYR A 318 3.96 7.40 2.24
N VAL A 319 3.10 8.02 3.04
CA VAL A 319 3.40 8.35 4.44
C VAL A 319 2.48 7.64 5.45
N LEU A 320 1.76 6.59 5.04
CA LEU A 320 0.91 5.76 5.90
C LEU A 320 1.66 5.17 7.11
N PHE A 321 2.95 4.93 6.98
CA PHE A 321 3.79 4.44 8.07
C PHE A 321 3.92 5.42 9.25
N THR A 322 3.35 6.63 9.15
CA THR A 322 3.24 7.57 10.28
C THR A 322 2.02 7.31 11.16
N LEU A 323 1.01 6.56 10.68
CA LEU A 323 -0.20 6.21 11.43
C LEU A 323 0.08 5.57 12.81
N PRO A 324 1.06 4.65 12.96
CA PRO A 324 1.44 4.13 14.27
C PRO A 324 1.80 5.23 15.27
N ALA A 325 2.53 6.27 14.85
CA ALA A 325 2.93 7.36 15.75
C ALA A 325 1.72 8.19 16.21
N TRP A 326 0.79 8.49 15.31
CA TRP A 326 -0.45 9.17 15.65
C TRP A 326 -1.30 8.35 16.62
N ALA A 327 -1.41 7.04 16.41
CA ALA A 327 -2.15 6.15 17.30
C ALA A 327 -1.50 6.06 18.69
N LEU A 328 -0.15 6.03 18.77
CA LEU A 328 0.60 6.05 20.02
C LEU A 328 0.33 7.33 20.82
N LEU A 329 0.40 8.49 20.18
CA LEU A 329 0.08 9.77 20.81
C LEU A 329 -1.39 9.84 21.26
N ALA A 330 -2.33 9.44 20.38
CA ALA A 330 -3.75 9.44 20.70
C ALA A 330 -4.08 8.48 21.86
N GLY A 331 -3.48 7.29 21.89
CA GLY A 331 -3.61 6.33 22.98
C GLY A 331 -3.09 6.87 24.32
N SER A 332 -1.95 7.59 24.31
CA SER A 332 -1.43 8.29 25.47
C SER A 332 -2.37 9.41 25.93
N GLY A 333 -2.87 10.23 24.99
CA GLY A 333 -3.80 11.33 25.29
C GLY A 333 -5.09 10.81 25.92
N LEU A 334 -5.69 9.76 25.32
CA LEU A 334 -6.91 9.16 25.84
C LEU A 334 -6.70 8.51 27.22
N ALA A 335 -5.56 7.83 27.43
CA ALA A 335 -5.21 7.25 28.72
C ALA A 335 -5.04 8.29 29.81
N SER A 336 -4.47 9.46 29.47
CA SER A 336 -4.23 10.57 30.39
C SER A 336 -5.50 11.36 30.71
N ALA A 337 -6.35 11.63 29.70
CA ALA A 337 -7.56 12.43 29.85
C ALA A 337 -8.69 11.67 30.56
N ARG A 338 -8.73 10.34 30.45
CA ARG A 338 -9.82 9.50 30.98
C ARG A 338 -9.29 8.41 31.88
N ARG A 339 -9.37 8.59 33.19
CA ARG A 339 -8.95 7.59 34.18
C ARG A 339 -9.83 6.34 34.18
N SER A 340 -11.13 6.46 33.85
CA SER A 340 -12.06 5.34 33.77
C SER A 340 -11.95 4.58 32.42
N TRP A 341 -11.88 3.26 32.49
CA TRP A 341 -11.95 2.39 31.30
C TRP A 341 -13.28 2.56 30.53
N LYS A 342 -14.39 2.73 31.26
CA LYS A 342 -15.71 2.95 30.66
C LYS A 342 -15.72 4.22 29.80
N ALA A 343 -15.17 5.32 30.34
CA ALA A 343 -15.08 6.57 29.60
C ALA A 343 -14.14 6.47 28.39
N ALA A 344 -13.02 5.77 28.50
CA ALA A 344 -12.15 5.52 27.34
C ALA A 344 -12.84 4.66 26.29
N ALA A 345 -13.55 3.60 26.69
CA ALA A 345 -14.33 2.77 25.78
C ALA A 345 -15.43 3.55 25.06
N SER A 346 -16.13 4.47 25.75
CA SER A 346 -17.14 5.33 25.10
C SER A 346 -16.54 6.21 24.01
N VAL A 347 -15.32 6.76 24.22
CA VAL A 347 -14.62 7.53 23.19
C VAL A 347 -14.21 6.64 22.00
N VAL A 348 -13.72 5.44 22.25
CA VAL A 348 -13.37 4.46 21.21
C VAL A 348 -14.61 4.08 20.39
N VAL A 349 -15.75 3.79 21.05
CA VAL A 349 -17.00 3.48 20.36
C VAL A 349 -17.51 4.68 19.55
N ALA A 350 -17.47 5.89 20.12
CA ALA A 350 -17.83 7.10 19.40
C ALA A 350 -16.97 7.29 18.14
N LEU A 351 -15.66 7.10 18.25
CA LEU A 351 -14.75 7.18 17.10
C LEU A 351 -15.07 6.11 16.04
N ALA A 352 -15.33 4.87 16.45
CA ALA A 352 -15.72 3.80 15.54
C ALA A 352 -17.00 4.13 14.78
N LEU A 353 -17.99 4.71 15.47
CA LEU A 353 -19.25 5.16 14.85
C LEU A 353 -19.04 6.34 13.91
N LEU A 354 -18.22 7.33 14.29
CA LEU A 354 -17.90 8.49 13.48
C LEU A 354 -17.16 8.13 12.18
N THR A 355 -16.31 7.11 12.21
CA THR A 355 -15.54 6.64 11.03
C THR A 355 -16.27 5.55 10.23
N LEU A 356 -17.45 5.09 10.70
CA LEU A 356 -18.22 4.03 10.03
C LEU A 356 -18.62 4.36 8.59
N PRO A 357 -19.03 5.62 8.24
CA PRO A 357 -19.30 5.98 6.86
C PRO A 357 -18.10 5.78 5.95
N ASP A 358 -16.90 6.23 6.38
CA ASP A 358 -15.66 6.07 5.63
C ASP A 358 -15.28 4.58 5.49
N GLN A 359 -15.44 3.80 6.57
CA GLN A 359 -15.24 2.35 6.54
C GLN A 359 -16.16 1.64 5.52
N ARG A 360 -17.42 2.10 5.38
CA ARG A 360 -18.36 1.55 4.39
C ARG A 360 -17.98 1.96 2.97
N LEU A 361 -17.59 3.22 2.78
CA LEU A 361 -17.16 3.76 1.50
C LEU A 361 -15.96 2.98 0.95
N LEU A 362 -14.96 2.67 1.80
CA LEU A 362 -13.76 1.93 1.42
C LEU A 362 -14.03 0.45 1.05
N ARG A 363 -15.21 -0.09 1.35
CA ARG A 363 -15.63 -1.47 1.05
C ARG A 363 -16.60 -1.58 -0.11
N GLN A 364 -16.72 -0.51 -0.91
CA GLN A 364 -17.50 -0.56 -2.14
C GLN A 364 -16.86 -1.52 -3.15
N PRO A 365 -17.65 -2.07 -4.08
CA PRO A 365 -17.15 -3.07 -5.03
C PRO A 365 -16.01 -2.60 -5.94
N PHE A 366 -15.91 -1.28 -6.16
CA PHE A 366 -15.00 -0.70 -7.13
C PHE A 366 -13.82 0.03 -6.47
N GLU A 367 -12.78 0.28 -7.25
CA GLU A 367 -11.61 1.04 -6.83
C GLU A 367 -12.00 2.45 -6.35
N HIS A 368 -11.73 2.74 -5.07
CA HIS A 368 -12.24 3.94 -4.39
C HIS A 368 -11.71 5.26 -4.98
N ASN A 369 -10.48 5.29 -5.46
CA ASN A 369 -9.83 6.51 -5.97
C ASN A 369 -9.73 6.54 -7.50
N ALA A 370 -10.39 5.62 -8.20
CA ALA A 370 -10.41 5.63 -9.66
C ALA A 370 -11.31 6.78 -10.16
N PRO A 371 -10.85 7.59 -11.12
CA PRO A 371 -11.69 8.60 -11.75
C PRO A 371 -12.96 8.00 -12.37
N VAL A 372 -12.82 6.79 -12.91
CA VAL A 372 -13.92 5.97 -13.43
C VAL A 372 -13.80 4.58 -12.80
N PRO A 373 -14.79 4.12 -12.01
CA PRO A 373 -14.82 2.77 -11.49
C PRO A 373 -15.07 1.78 -12.64
N LEU A 374 -14.29 0.70 -12.74
CA LEU A 374 -14.39 -0.27 -13.82
C LEU A 374 -14.85 -1.62 -13.29
N ASP A 375 -15.96 -2.15 -13.81
CA ASP A 375 -16.46 -3.48 -13.45
C ASP A 375 -15.91 -4.55 -14.40
N TYR A 376 -14.66 -4.93 -14.17
CA TYR A 376 -13.98 -5.99 -14.91
C TYR A 376 -14.71 -7.34 -14.84
N ALA A 377 -15.30 -7.65 -13.68
CA ALA A 377 -15.99 -8.93 -13.48
C ALA A 377 -17.31 -9.01 -14.27
N ALA A 378 -18.08 -7.92 -14.31
CA ALA A 378 -19.27 -7.87 -15.13
C ALA A 378 -18.94 -7.93 -16.62
N ALA A 379 -17.88 -7.23 -17.06
CA ALA A 379 -17.41 -7.30 -18.46
C ALA A 379 -16.98 -8.70 -18.84
N ALA A 380 -16.17 -9.37 -18.00
CA ALA A 380 -15.78 -10.76 -18.20
C ALA A 380 -16.99 -11.71 -18.29
N LYS A 381 -18.01 -11.50 -17.45
CA LYS A 381 -19.25 -12.30 -17.44
C LYS A 381 -20.08 -12.14 -18.72
N VAL A 382 -20.10 -10.94 -19.32
CA VAL A 382 -20.76 -10.71 -20.61
C VAL A 382 -20.08 -11.53 -21.70
N ILE A 383 -18.75 -11.50 -21.74
CA ILE A 383 -17.96 -12.28 -22.70
C ILE A 383 -18.19 -13.79 -22.48
N ASP A 384 -18.05 -14.28 -21.25
CA ASP A 384 -18.19 -15.68 -20.88
C ASP A 384 -19.53 -16.29 -21.34
N ARG A 385 -20.61 -15.52 -21.16
CA ARG A 385 -21.97 -15.98 -21.57
C ARG A 385 -22.20 -16.05 -23.09
N LEU A 386 -21.53 -15.20 -23.85
CA LEU A 386 -21.85 -14.96 -25.25
C LEU A 386 -20.71 -15.35 -26.22
N HIS A 387 -19.54 -15.73 -25.69
CA HIS A 387 -18.38 -16.06 -26.49
C HIS A 387 -18.62 -17.31 -27.36
N ARG A 388 -17.89 -17.38 -28.46
CA ARG A 388 -17.85 -18.54 -29.36
C ARG A 388 -16.40 -18.91 -29.68
N PRO A 389 -16.10 -20.18 -29.97
CA PRO A 389 -14.76 -20.57 -30.38
C PRO A 389 -14.30 -19.74 -31.60
N GLY A 390 -13.08 -19.17 -31.50
CA GLY A 390 -12.51 -18.30 -32.51
C GLY A 390 -12.83 -16.81 -32.36
N ASP A 391 -13.55 -16.42 -31.32
CA ASP A 391 -13.69 -15.01 -30.95
C ASP A 391 -12.33 -14.42 -30.57
N ALA A 392 -12.14 -13.14 -30.90
CA ALA A 392 -10.97 -12.34 -30.52
C ALA A 392 -11.39 -11.18 -29.64
N VAL A 393 -10.42 -10.44 -29.11
CA VAL A 393 -10.65 -9.29 -28.23
C VAL A 393 -9.76 -8.11 -28.62
N VAL A 394 -10.28 -6.91 -28.41
CA VAL A 394 -9.57 -5.64 -28.46
C VAL A 394 -9.86 -4.90 -27.18
N TYR A 395 -8.83 -4.40 -26.54
CA TYR A 395 -8.91 -3.60 -25.33
C TYR A 395 -8.55 -2.14 -25.61
N ASP A 396 -9.31 -1.25 -25.01
CA ASP A 396 -8.90 0.15 -24.87
C ASP A 396 -7.66 0.23 -23.99
N ARG A 397 -6.54 0.61 -24.59
CA ARG A 397 -5.24 0.86 -23.95
C ARG A 397 -4.78 2.29 -24.19
N PHE A 398 -5.64 3.11 -24.80
CA PHE A 398 -5.36 4.50 -25.06
C PHE A 398 -5.63 5.36 -23.82
N ASP A 399 -6.81 5.21 -23.23
CA ASP A 399 -7.25 5.97 -22.07
C ASP A 399 -7.35 5.13 -20.78
N SER A 400 -7.24 3.81 -20.86
CA SER A 400 -7.49 2.91 -19.74
C SER A 400 -6.33 1.96 -19.44
N TRP A 401 -5.50 2.36 -18.46
CA TRP A 401 -4.43 1.50 -17.94
C TRP A 401 -5.01 0.32 -17.14
N GLN A 402 -4.49 -0.90 -17.38
CA GLN A 402 -4.89 -2.16 -16.75
C GLN A 402 -6.33 -2.64 -17.04
N LEU A 403 -7.02 -2.10 -18.05
CA LEU A 403 -8.33 -2.63 -18.44
C LEU A 403 -8.23 -4.07 -18.93
N ASP A 404 -7.23 -4.37 -19.77
CA ASP A 404 -6.93 -5.71 -20.26
C ASP A 404 -6.52 -6.67 -19.13
N GLY A 405 -5.67 -6.23 -18.22
CA GLY A 405 -5.28 -6.99 -17.03
C GLY A 405 -6.47 -7.34 -16.15
N GLY A 406 -7.36 -6.36 -15.90
CA GLY A 406 -8.57 -6.55 -15.09
C GLY A 406 -9.53 -7.56 -15.70
N VAL A 407 -9.88 -7.39 -16.96
CA VAL A 407 -10.80 -8.33 -17.63
C VAL A 407 -10.18 -9.72 -17.71
N ARG A 408 -8.90 -9.83 -18.06
CA ARG A 408 -8.18 -11.11 -18.13
C ARG A 408 -8.16 -11.86 -16.80
N TYR A 409 -8.04 -11.13 -15.67
CA TYR A 409 -8.08 -11.74 -14.35
C TYR A 409 -9.42 -12.40 -14.03
N TYR A 410 -10.54 -11.77 -14.44
CA TYR A 410 -11.90 -12.25 -14.14
C TYR A 410 -12.48 -13.17 -15.21
N LEU A 411 -11.84 -13.31 -16.39
CA LEU A 411 -12.24 -14.30 -17.40
C LEU A 411 -11.91 -15.73 -16.93
N PRO A 412 -12.75 -16.73 -17.27
CA PRO A 412 -12.41 -18.14 -17.05
C PRO A 412 -11.04 -18.46 -17.68
N ARG A 413 -10.22 -19.23 -16.97
CA ARG A 413 -8.83 -19.57 -17.41
C ARG A 413 -8.79 -20.37 -18.71
N GLU A 414 -9.85 -21.10 -19.00
CA GLU A 414 -10.03 -21.91 -20.20
C GLU A 414 -10.33 -21.05 -21.44
N LEU A 415 -10.85 -19.84 -21.21
CA LEU A 415 -11.29 -18.94 -22.26
C LEU A 415 -10.10 -18.10 -22.75
N LYS A 416 -9.45 -18.58 -23.81
CA LYS A 416 -8.32 -17.91 -24.44
C LYS A 416 -8.76 -17.10 -25.64
N LEU A 417 -8.97 -15.80 -25.45
CA LEU A 417 -9.27 -14.88 -26.56
C LEU A 417 -7.94 -14.36 -27.15
N ARG A 418 -7.84 -14.36 -28.48
CA ARG A 418 -6.72 -13.71 -29.15
C ARG A 418 -6.88 -12.19 -29.07
N ASP A 419 -5.94 -11.51 -28.47
CA ASP A 419 -5.86 -10.07 -28.48
C ASP A 419 -5.35 -9.60 -29.85
N VAL A 420 -6.20 -8.89 -30.60
CA VAL A 420 -5.98 -8.57 -32.00
C VAL A 420 -4.78 -7.65 -32.19
N PHE A 421 -4.69 -6.62 -31.37
CA PHE A 421 -3.67 -5.59 -31.51
C PHE A 421 -2.49 -5.74 -30.54
N LEU A 422 -2.38 -6.85 -29.85
CA LEU A 422 -1.22 -7.17 -29.04
C LEU A 422 -0.07 -7.67 -29.92
N ALA A 423 1.04 -6.93 -29.98
CA ALA A 423 2.26 -7.37 -30.65
C ALA A 423 3.19 -8.13 -29.69
N ARG A 424 3.41 -7.60 -28.47
CA ARG A 424 4.19 -8.25 -27.41
C ARG A 424 3.58 -7.96 -26.04
N THR A 425 3.60 -8.98 -25.19
CA THR A 425 3.14 -8.88 -23.79
C THR A 425 4.13 -8.10 -22.95
N PRO A 426 3.69 -7.55 -21.80
CA PRO A 426 4.60 -6.89 -20.85
C PRO A 426 5.75 -7.80 -20.39
N ALA A 427 5.46 -9.08 -20.16
CA ALA A 427 6.47 -10.06 -19.73
C ALA A 427 7.54 -10.35 -20.81
N GLU A 428 7.18 -10.31 -22.11
CA GLU A 428 8.13 -10.53 -23.21
C GLU A 428 9.11 -9.38 -23.42
N ILE A 429 8.77 -8.18 -22.94
CA ILE A 429 9.59 -6.97 -23.10
C ILE A 429 10.14 -6.42 -21.78
N ASP A 430 9.95 -7.19 -20.71
CA ASP A 430 10.39 -6.82 -19.36
C ASP A 430 9.88 -5.43 -18.94
N ASP A 431 8.56 -5.17 -19.17
CA ASP A 431 7.88 -3.90 -18.88
C ASP A 431 6.54 -4.16 -18.15
N LEU A 432 5.81 -3.08 -17.81
CA LEU A 432 4.44 -3.11 -17.27
C LEU A 432 3.39 -2.79 -18.35
N TYR A 433 3.81 -2.33 -19.51
CA TYR A 433 2.95 -1.95 -20.63
C TYR A 433 3.13 -2.92 -21.80
N THR A 434 2.05 -3.14 -22.55
CA THR A 434 2.05 -3.93 -23.79
C THR A 434 2.67 -3.14 -24.94
N VAL A 435 3.27 -3.83 -25.91
CA VAL A 435 3.51 -3.26 -27.24
C VAL A 435 2.34 -3.61 -28.15
N GLN A 436 1.73 -2.58 -28.71
CA GLN A 436 0.64 -2.74 -29.66
C GLN A 436 1.15 -2.86 -31.09
N CYS A 437 0.31 -3.43 -31.94
CA CYS A 437 0.57 -3.60 -33.36
C CYS A 437 0.73 -2.24 -34.06
N PRO A 438 1.88 -1.97 -34.71
CA PRO A 438 2.14 -0.67 -35.33
C PRO A 438 1.29 -0.41 -36.59
N VAL A 439 0.78 -1.43 -37.24
CA VAL A 439 -0.08 -1.35 -38.43
C VAL A 439 -1.33 -2.19 -38.18
N PRO A 440 -2.40 -1.61 -37.61
CA PRO A 440 -3.59 -2.35 -37.18
C PRO A 440 -4.25 -3.21 -38.27
N GLU A 441 -4.23 -2.74 -39.55
CA GLU A 441 -4.81 -3.45 -40.67
C GLU A 441 -4.15 -4.80 -40.91
N LEU A 442 -2.85 -4.95 -40.65
CA LEU A 442 -2.08 -6.19 -40.79
C LEU A 442 -2.30 -7.17 -39.63
N CYS A 443 -2.75 -6.66 -38.47
CA CYS A 443 -3.00 -7.50 -37.30
C CYS A 443 -4.41 -8.14 -37.31
N LEU A 444 -5.31 -7.61 -38.08
CA LEU A 444 -6.62 -8.22 -38.36
C LEU A 444 -6.46 -9.42 -39.30
N LYS A 445 -6.52 -10.64 -38.75
CA LYS A 445 -6.35 -11.91 -39.52
C LYS A 445 -7.66 -12.47 -40.06
N GLY A 446 -8.73 -11.64 -40.05
CA GLY A 446 -10.04 -12.05 -40.60
C GLY A 446 -10.93 -12.75 -39.57
N GLU A 447 -10.81 -12.40 -38.32
CA GLU A 447 -11.68 -12.81 -37.22
C GLU A 447 -13.15 -12.56 -37.61
N ARG A 448 -14.03 -13.53 -37.34
CA ARG A 448 -15.46 -13.35 -37.58
C ARG A 448 -16.12 -12.44 -36.56
N ARG A 449 -15.64 -12.54 -35.28
CA ARG A 449 -16.20 -11.82 -34.14
C ARG A 449 -15.06 -11.27 -33.29
N ILE A 450 -15.20 -10.03 -32.84
CA ILE A 450 -14.24 -9.36 -31.97
C ILE A 450 -15.00 -8.71 -30.82
N TRP A 451 -14.58 -8.97 -29.61
CA TRP A 451 -15.01 -8.25 -28.40
C TRP A 451 -14.19 -6.97 -28.27
N LEU A 452 -14.85 -5.81 -28.35
CA LEU A 452 -14.23 -4.51 -28.11
C LEU A 452 -14.63 -4.04 -26.71
N LEU A 453 -13.64 -3.86 -25.84
CA LEU A 453 -13.83 -3.40 -24.46
C LEU A 453 -13.23 -2.01 -24.32
N THR A 454 -14.05 -1.06 -23.88
CA THR A 454 -13.69 0.34 -23.75
C THR A 454 -14.08 0.89 -22.38
N GLN A 455 -13.32 1.87 -21.88
CA GLN A 455 -13.71 2.66 -20.73
C GLN A 455 -14.81 3.65 -21.14
N GLY A 456 -15.77 3.89 -20.23
CA GLY A 456 -16.86 4.84 -20.45
C GLY A 456 -18.06 4.23 -21.22
N THR A 457 -19.00 5.11 -21.53
CA THR A 457 -20.30 4.76 -22.14
C THR A 457 -20.49 5.30 -23.56
N ASP A 458 -19.47 6.01 -24.06
CA ASP A 458 -19.51 6.65 -25.39
C ASP A 458 -19.31 5.67 -26.54
N PHE A 459 -19.31 6.20 -27.75
CA PHE A 459 -19.09 5.41 -28.95
C PHE A 459 -17.80 4.60 -28.87
N PRO A 460 -17.83 3.26 -28.83
CA PRO A 460 -16.68 2.41 -28.52
C PRO A 460 -15.44 2.67 -29.38
N PHE A 461 -15.64 3.03 -30.65
CA PHE A 461 -14.54 3.35 -31.55
C PHE A 461 -13.83 4.69 -31.27
N ASN A 462 -14.39 5.54 -30.44
CA ASN A 462 -13.75 6.83 -30.08
C ASN A 462 -12.83 6.70 -28.88
N ALA A 463 -12.96 5.61 -28.13
CA ALA A 463 -12.17 5.34 -26.92
C ALA A 463 -10.85 4.58 -27.20
N ILE A 464 -10.64 4.10 -28.42
CA ILE A 464 -9.42 3.39 -28.80
C ILE A 464 -8.57 4.22 -29.77
N ASP A 465 -7.34 3.80 -29.96
CA ASP A 465 -6.43 4.44 -30.94
C ASP A 465 -7.11 4.67 -32.31
N PRO A 466 -7.01 5.87 -32.91
CA PRO A 466 -7.71 6.19 -34.16
C PRO A 466 -7.39 5.26 -35.33
N ALA A 467 -6.15 4.76 -35.44
CA ALA A 467 -5.77 3.81 -36.49
C ALA A 467 -6.43 2.45 -36.29
N GLN A 468 -6.49 1.97 -35.02
CA GLN A 468 -7.21 0.75 -34.66
C GLN A 468 -8.72 0.89 -34.94
N ALA A 469 -9.30 2.03 -34.56
CA ALA A 469 -10.70 2.34 -34.83
C ALA A 469 -11.00 2.35 -36.34
N GLY A 470 -10.13 2.96 -37.16
CA GLY A 470 -10.24 2.97 -38.63
C GLY A 470 -10.21 1.56 -39.23
N ALA A 471 -9.24 0.73 -38.78
CA ALA A 471 -9.09 -0.66 -39.24
C ALA A 471 -10.31 -1.52 -38.90
N LEU A 472 -10.87 -1.30 -37.68
CA LEU A 472 -12.09 -2.04 -37.26
C LEU A 472 -13.33 -1.56 -38.01
N ARG A 473 -13.58 -0.24 -38.10
CA ARG A 473 -14.77 0.31 -38.78
C ARG A 473 -14.87 -0.08 -40.24
N SER A 474 -13.73 -0.24 -40.94
CA SER A 474 -13.70 -0.63 -42.34
C SER A 474 -14.16 -2.07 -42.59
N ARG A 475 -14.07 -2.96 -41.60
CA ARG A 475 -14.27 -4.38 -41.74
C ARG A 475 -15.36 -4.99 -40.86
N TYR A 476 -15.75 -4.27 -39.80
CA TYR A 476 -16.65 -4.76 -38.75
C TYR A 476 -17.77 -3.78 -38.46
N ARG A 477 -18.92 -4.30 -38.05
CA ARG A 477 -20.03 -3.54 -37.49
C ARG A 477 -20.28 -3.96 -36.04
N ILE A 478 -20.78 -3.06 -35.21
CA ILE A 478 -21.22 -3.38 -33.85
C ILE A 478 -22.54 -4.18 -33.99
N SER A 479 -22.52 -5.43 -33.54
CA SER A 479 -23.70 -6.31 -33.49
C SER A 479 -24.48 -6.11 -32.21
N THR A 480 -23.78 -6.02 -31.05
CA THR A 480 -24.38 -5.83 -29.73
C THR A 480 -23.44 -5.01 -28.88
N SER A 481 -24.00 -4.16 -28.03
CA SER A 481 -23.25 -3.39 -27.06
C SER A 481 -23.91 -3.51 -25.69
N THR A 482 -23.15 -3.87 -24.66
CA THR A 482 -23.61 -4.01 -23.28
C THR A 482 -22.82 -3.07 -22.40
N GLN A 483 -23.52 -2.20 -21.68
CA GLN A 483 -22.90 -1.32 -20.72
C GLN A 483 -22.82 -2.00 -19.35
N VAL A 484 -21.68 -1.94 -18.72
CA VAL A 484 -21.44 -2.30 -17.33
C VAL A 484 -20.87 -1.07 -16.62
N THR A 485 -20.73 -1.11 -15.30
CA THR A 485 -20.23 0.06 -14.57
C THR A 485 -18.87 0.51 -15.11
N GLY A 486 -18.82 1.71 -15.65
CA GLY A 486 -17.62 2.36 -16.17
C GLY A 486 -17.04 1.79 -17.47
N MET A 487 -17.68 0.78 -18.08
CA MET A 487 -17.16 0.11 -19.27
C MET A 487 -18.29 -0.20 -20.28
N THR A 488 -17.89 -0.26 -21.55
CA THR A 488 -18.73 -0.78 -22.64
C THR A 488 -18.09 -2.04 -23.24
N VAL A 489 -18.86 -3.12 -23.32
CA VAL A 489 -18.50 -4.39 -23.96
C VAL A 489 -19.28 -4.50 -25.25
N SER A 490 -18.60 -4.32 -26.38
CA SER A 490 -19.24 -4.37 -27.71
C SER A 490 -18.77 -5.62 -28.46
N LEU A 491 -19.72 -6.34 -29.04
CA LEU A 491 -19.44 -7.40 -29.97
C LEU A 491 -19.43 -6.85 -31.39
N LEU A 492 -18.29 -6.98 -32.05
CA LEU A 492 -18.11 -6.64 -33.45
C LEU A 492 -18.25 -7.91 -34.31
N GLU A 493 -19.02 -7.83 -35.37
CA GLU A 493 -19.12 -8.89 -36.39
C GLU A 493 -18.57 -8.37 -37.70
N ARG A 494 -17.83 -9.24 -38.41
CA ARG A 494 -17.24 -8.89 -39.69
C ARG A 494 -18.36 -8.58 -40.70
N ASN A 495 -18.21 -7.51 -41.45
CA ASN A 495 -19.06 -7.20 -42.55
C ASN A 495 -18.84 -8.33 -43.61
N ASP A 496 -19.68 -9.34 -43.60
CA ASP A 496 -19.67 -10.29 -44.71
C ASP A 496 -19.93 -9.45 -45.95
N ALA A 497 -18.99 -9.48 -46.86
CA ALA A 497 -19.16 -8.81 -48.15
C ALA A 497 -20.55 -9.18 -48.67
N ALA A 498 -21.31 -8.18 -49.11
CA ALA A 498 -22.47 -8.35 -49.96
C ALA A 498 -21.97 -8.97 -51.31
N GLY A 499 -21.54 -10.22 -51.24
CA GLY A 499 -20.90 -11.01 -52.29
C GLY A 499 -21.65 -12.28 -52.55
N GLY A 500 -22.98 -12.19 -52.69
CA GLY A 500 -23.83 -13.38 -52.94
C GLY A 500 -25.15 -13.10 -53.60
N ALA A 501 -25.34 -11.93 -54.19
CA ALA A 501 -26.59 -11.64 -54.92
C ALA A 501 -26.31 -10.94 -56.24
N ARG A 502 -25.55 -11.59 -57.13
CA ARG A 502 -25.61 -11.35 -58.58
C ARG A 502 -25.10 -12.62 -59.23
N GLN A 503 -26.03 -13.54 -59.52
CA GLN A 503 -26.06 -14.42 -60.70
C GLN A 503 -27.24 -15.34 -60.54
N SER A 504 -28.36 -14.94 -61.08
CA SER A 504 -29.27 -15.74 -61.87
C SER A 504 -30.24 -14.86 -62.65
#